data_19a541ff5b1854ff59a0e3c8e8b7a99d
#
_entry.id   19a541ff5b1854ff59a0e3c8e8b7a99d
#
_cell.length_a   1.000
_cell.length_b   1.000
_cell.length_c   1.000
_cell.angle_alpha   90.00
_cell.angle_beta   90.00
_cell.angle_gamma   90.00
#
_symmetry.space_group_name_H-M   'P 1'
#
loop_
_entity.id
_entity.type
_entity.pdbx_description
1 polymer ?
#
loop_
_entity_poly.entity_id
_entity_poly.type
_entity_poly.pdbx_seq_one_letter_code
_entity_poly.pdbx_strand_id
1 'polypeptide(L)'
;MNNQLNNPLFMPEADLMQSILDNLKRTVREHTTATTEAACPTIRQMFTDLTMNTLKLQGQIFNTMQQHNMYQAPGNALQMDLNKEIQTQKQTKQELTQFLQSKNASAGNAPYAQQPNVEAHTPNYM
;
A
#
# COMPACT_ATOMS: atom_id res chain seq x y z
N MET A 1 -32.41 0.84 -21.43
CA MET A 1 -31.36 0.42 -20.47
C MET A 1 -31.97 -0.10 -19.21
N ASN A 2 -31.51 -1.23 -18.85
CA ASN A 2 -32.15 -2.22 -18.00
C ASN A 2 -32.60 -1.72 -16.62
N ASN A 3 -33.89 -1.75 -16.39
CA ASN A 3 -34.56 -1.58 -15.10
C ASN A 3 -34.23 -2.67 -14.06
N GLN A 4 -33.20 -3.48 -14.28
CA GLN A 4 -32.80 -4.50 -13.32
C GLN A 4 -32.10 -3.92 -12.08
N LEU A 5 -31.55 -2.71 -12.19
CA LEU A 5 -30.88 -2.03 -11.08
C LEU A 5 -31.85 -1.45 -10.03
N ASN A 6 -33.15 -1.39 -10.36
CA ASN A 6 -34.19 -0.94 -9.42
C ASN A 6 -34.93 -2.09 -8.74
N ASN A 7 -34.44 -3.32 -8.86
CA ASN A 7 -35.02 -4.44 -8.13
C ASN A 7 -34.58 -4.35 -6.64
N PRO A 8 -35.50 -4.27 -5.68
CA PRO A 8 -35.15 -4.18 -4.25
C PRO A 8 -34.40 -5.40 -3.72
N LEU A 9 -34.26 -6.47 -4.51
CA LEU A 9 -33.48 -7.65 -4.16
C LEU A 9 -31.96 -7.48 -4.47
N PHE A 10 -31.59 -6.45 -5.23
CA PHE A 10 -30.18 -6.21 -5.59
C PHE A 10 -29.66 -4.94 -4.95
N MET A 11 -28.44 -5.00 -4.45
CA MET A 11 -27.72 -3.82 -3.95
C MET A 11 -27.53 -2.81 -5.10
N PRO A 12 -27.75 -1.51 -4.87
CA PRO A 12 -27.40 -0.48 -5.83
C PRO A 12 -25.94 -0.59 -6.29
N GLU A 13 -25.68 -0.29 -7.55
CA GLU A 13 -24.34 -0.42 -8.14
C GLU A 13 -23.29 0.40 -7.36
N ALA A 14 -23.64 1.61 -6.94
CA ALA A 14 -22.73 2.44 -6.14
C ALA A 14 -22.38 1.80 -4.79
N ASP A 15 -23.34 1.16 -4.13
CA ASP A 15 -23.11 0.49 -2.85
C ASP A 15 -22.28 -0.77 -3.02
N LEU A 16 -22.47 -1.51 -4.12
CA LEU A 16 -21.64 -2.66 -4.47
C LEU A 16 -20.20 -2.24 -4.72
N MET A 17 -20.00 -1.20 -5.51
CA MET A 17 -18.67 -0.65 -5.80
C MET A 17 -18.01 -0.12 -4.52
N GLN A 18 -18.76 0.54 -3.64
CA GLN A 18 -18.27 1.01 -2.35
C GLN A 18 -17.82 -0.17 -1.47
N SER A 19 -18.59 -1.24 -1.44
CA SER A 19 -18.23 -2.46 -0.69
C SER A 19 -16.94 -3.10 -1.20
N ILE A 20 -16.76 -3.14 -2.52
CA ILE A 20 -15.51 -3.63 -3.14
C ILE A 20 -14.33 -2.73 -2.75
N LEU A 21 -14.51 -1.41 -2.87
CA LEU A 21 -13.46 -0.44 -2.52
C LEU A 21 -13.04 -0.56 -1.05
N ASP A 22 -14.00 -0.68 -0.13
CA ASP A 22 -13.73 -0.82 1.30
C ASP A 22 -13.02 -2.13 1.63
N ASN A 23 -13.38 -3.22 0.95
CA ASN A 23 -12.67 -4.50 1.08
C ASN A 23 -11.23 -4.41 0.58
N LEU A 24 -10.98 -3.74 -0.54
CA LEU A 24 -9.62 -3.54 -1.04
C LEU A 24 -8.79 -2.69 -0.07
N LYS A 25 -9.36 -1.62 0.47
CA LYS A 25 -8.71 -0.78 1.50
C LYS A 25 -8.37 -1.59 2.75
N ARG A 26 -9.28 -2.45 3.20
CA ARG A 26 -9.04 -3.35 4.33
C ARG A 26 -7.91 -4.32 4.03
N THR A 27 -7.92 -4.96 2.86
CA THR A 27 -6.91 -5.92 2.43
C THR A 27 -5.51 -5.28 2.38
N VAL A 28 -5.39 -4.04 1.88
CA VAL A 28 -4.12 -3.29 1.92
C VAL A 28 -3.61 -3.14 3.35
N ARG A 29 -4.47 -2.78 4.29
CA ARG A 29 -4.07 -2.65 5.71
C ARG A 29 -3.62 -3.97 6.30
N GLU A 30 -4.33 -5.06 6.00
CA GLU A 30 -3.98 -6.41 6.47
C GLU A 30 -2.65 -6.90 5.88
N HIS A 31 -2.43 -6.72 4.59
CA HIS A 31 -1.16 -7.06 3.93
C HIS A 31 0.01 -6.22 4.46
N THR A 32 -0.22 -4.93 4.71
CA THR A 32 0.80 -4.04 5.28
C THR A 32 1.18 -4.50 6.69
N THR A 33 0.21 -4.85 7.52
CA THR A 33 0.47 -5.42 8.85
C THR A 33 1.27 -6.71 8.73
N ALA A 34 0.87 -7.63 7.85
CA ALA A 34 1.59 -8.88 7.63
C ALA A 34 3.04 -8.63 7.15
N THR A 35 3.24 -7.65 6.27
CA THR A 35 4.59 -7.26 5.81
C THR A 35 5.46 -6.80 6.97
N THR A 36 4.93 -5.96 7.86
CA THR A 36 5.70 -5.40 8.98
C THR A 36 6.04 -6.44 10.06
N GLU A 37 5.21 -7.48 10.20
CA GLU A 37 5.40 -8.57 11.17
C GLU A 37 6.23 -9.74 10.61
N ALA A 38 6.42 -9.82 9.30
CA ALA A 38 7.14 -10.92 8.68
C ALA A 38 8.65 -10.80 8.90
N ALA A 39 9.23 -11.76 9.63
CA ALA A 39 10.67 -11.87 9.84
C ALA A 39 11.39 -12.53 8.64
N CYS A 40 10.73 -13.44 7.94
CA CYS A 40 11.28 -14.11 6.76
C CYS A 40 11.27 -13.19 5.54
N PRO A 41 12.42 -12.91 4.90
CA PRO A 41 12.50 -12.00 3.75
C PRO A 41 11.59 -12.42 2.58
N THR A 42 11.49 -13.71 2.30
CA THR A 42 10.64 -14.24 1.23
C THR A 42 9.16 -13.97 1.49
N ILE A 43 8.70 -14.22 2.72
CA ILE A 43 7.32 -13.95 3.13
C ILE A 43 7.05 -12.44 3.12
N ARG A 44 7.98 -11.65 3.61
CA ARG A 44 7.88 -10.19 3.59
C ARG A 44 7.76 -9.64 2.17
N GLN A 45 8.57 -10.16 1.24
CA GLN A 45 8.49 -9.77 -0.18
C GLN A 45 7.14 -10.15 -0.78
N MET A 46 6.64 -11.35 -0.51
CA MET A 46 5.33 -11.79 -0.97
C MET A 46 4.21 -10.81 -0.54
N PHE A 47 4.16 -10.44 0.74
CA PHE A 47 3.16 -9.48 1.21
C PHE A 47 3.37 -8.07 0.67
N THR A 48 4.61 -7.67 0.41
CA THR A 48 4.91 -6.40 -0.27
C THR A 48 4.31 -6.38 -1.67
N ASP A 49 4.52 -7.45 -2.44
CA ASP A 49 3.98 -7.57 -3.80
C ASP A 49 2.44 -7.62 -3.81
N LEU A 50 1.84 -8.36 -2.88
CA LEU A 50 0.39 -8.39 -2.69
C LEU A 50 -0.16 -7.01 -2.34
N THR A 51 0.51 -6.26 -1.48
CA THR A 51 0.13 -4.88 -1.13
C THR A 51 0.15 -3.98 -2.37
N MET A 52 1.22 -4.02 -3.15
CA MET A 52 1.35 -3.21 -4.35
C MET A 52 0.28 -3.55 -5.39
N ASN A 53 0.01 -4.83 -5.61
CA ASN A 53 -1.03 -5.28 -6.53
C ASN A 53 -2.43 -4.85 -6.07
N THR A 54 -2.71 -4.97 -4.78
CA THR A 54 -3.99 -4.55 -4.20
C THR A 54 -4.18 -3.04 -4.28
N LEU A 55 -3.13 -2.24 -4.03
CA LEU A 55 -3.15 -0.79 -4.19
C LEU A 55 -3.45 -0.39 -5.63
N LYS A 56 -2.85 -1.07 -6.60
CA LYS A 56 -3.13 -0.82 -8.02
C LYS A 56 -4.59 -1.07 -8.36
N LEU A 57 -5.14 -2.19 -7.92
CA LEU A 57 -6.56 -2.52 -8.13
C LEU A 57 -7.48 -1.53 -7.41
N GLN A 58 -7.16 -1.19 -6.16
CA GLN A 58 -7.90 -0.20 -5.39
C GLN A 58 -7.94 1.16 -6.11
N GLY A 59 -6.80 1.60 -6.66
CA GLY A 59 -6.72 2.85 -7.42
C GLY A 59 -7.56 2.83 -8.69
N GLN A 60 -7.62 1.70 -9.39
CA GLN A 60 -8.48 1.53 -10.57
C GLN A 60 -9.97 1.64 -10.22
N ILE A 61 -10.41 0.96 -9.15
CA ILE A 61 -11.80 1.03 -8.68
C ILE A 61 -12.13 2.46 -8.22
N PHE A 62 -11.25 3.09 -7.44
CA PHE A 62 -11.43 4.47 -7.00
C PHE A 62 -11.62 5.44 -8.17
N ASN A 63 -10.75 5.37 -9.18
CA ASN A 63 -10.84 6.22 -10.37
C ASN A 63 -12.14 5.98 -11.14
N THR A 64 -12.55 4.72 -11.29
CA THR A 64 -13.82 4.38 -11.95
C THR A 64 -15.01 4.97 -11.21
N MET A 65 -15.05 4.81 -9.90
CA MET A 65 -16.12 5.37 -9.06
C MET A 65 -16.16 6.90 -9.12
N GLN A 66 -14.98 7.53 -9.12
CA GLN A 66 -14.88 8.99 -9.23
C GLN A 66 -15.38 9.50 -10.58
N GLN A 67 -15.02 8.83 -11.68
CA GLN A 67 -15.48 9.17 -13.03
C GLN A 67 -17.01 9.03 -13.19
N HIS A 68 -17.61 8.12 -12.46
CA HIS A 68 -19.07 7.89 -12.46
C HIS A 68 -19.82 8.62 -11.34
N ASN A 69 -19.17 9.56 -10.66
CA ASN A 69 -19.73 10.33 -9.53
C ASN A 69 -20.26 9.45 -8.38
N MET A 70 -19.70 8.26 -8.21
CA MET A 70 -20.03 7.34 -7.13
C MET A 70 -19.18 7.56 -5.87
N TYR A 71 -18.13 8.37 -5.96
CA TYR A 71 -17.22 8.66 -4.85
C TYR A 71 -16.76 10.11 -4.89
N GLN A 72 -16.89 10.78 -3.76
CA GLN A 72 -16.36 12.13 -3.57
C GLN A 72 -15.16 12.05 -2.62
N ALA A 73 -13.98 12.34 -3.15
CA ALA A 73 -12.80 12.47 -2.31
C ALA A 73 -12.88 13.76 -1.48
N PRO A 74 -12.52 13.74 -0.18
CA PRO A 74 -12.38 14.97 0.59
C PRO A 74 -11.24 15.80 0.01
N GLY A 75 -11.55 17.01 -0.46
CA GLY A 75 -10.66 18.09 -0.89
C GLY A 75 -9.38 17.71 -1.63
N ASN A 76 -8.91 18.57 -2.47
CA ASN A 76 -7.58 18.42 -3.08
C ASN A 76 -6.50 18.89 -2.11
N ALA A 77 -5.47 18.06 -1.88
CA ALA A 77 -4.26 18.51 -1.21
C ALA A 77 -3.61 19.63 -2.03
N LEU A 78 -3.23 20.72 -1.38
CA LEU A 78 -2.50 21.79 -2.03
C LEU A 78 -1.11 21.31 -2.45
N GLN A 79 -0.63 21.77 -3.61
CA GLN A 79 0.70 21.42 -4.10
C GLN A 79 1.82 21.76 -3.09
N MET A 80 1.64 22.84 -2.33
CA MET A 80 2.56 23.21 -1.26
C MET A 80 2.62 22.17 -0.15
N ASP A 81 1.49 21.62 0.26
CA ASP A 81 1.42 20.61 1.32
C ASP A 81 2.07 19.30 0.86
N LEU A 82 1.82 18.90 -0.39
CA LEU A 82 2.46 17.73 -0.99
C LEU A 82 3.98 17.90 -1.08
N ASN A 83 4.46 19.05 -1.54
CA ASN A 83 5.88 19.32 -1.64
C ASN A 83 6.56 19.34 -0.27
N LYS A 84 5.91 19.92 0.74
CA LYS A 84 6.40 19.91 2.12
C LYS A 84 6.52 18.50 2.66
N GLU A 85 5.49 17.66 2.45
CA GLU A 85 5.51 16.27 2.91
C GLU A 85 6.61 15.47 2.20
N ILE A 86 6.76 15.63 0.90
CA ILE A 86 7.84 14.97 0.12
C ILE A 86 9.21 15.35 0.69
N GLN A 87 9.44 16.61 1.02
CA GLN A 87 10.70 17.07 1.59
C GLN A 87 10.95 16.49 2.98
N THR A 88 9.92 16.48 3.82
CA THR A 88 9.98 15.87 5.16
C THR A 88 10.34 14.39 5.07
N GLN A 89 9.71 13.64 4.17
CA GLN A 89 9.99 12.22 3.99
C GLN A 89 11.40 11.96 3.44
N LYS A 90 11.90 12.80 2.55
CA LYS A 90 13.28 12.70 2.06
C LYS A 90 14.29 12.93 3.16
N GLN A 91 14.07 13.92 4.02
CA GLN A 91 14.93 14.19 5.17
C GLN A 91 14.92 13.03 6.17
N THR A 92 13.75 12.54 6.53
CA THR A 92 13.60 11.38 7.42
C THR A 92 14.35 10.17 6.86
N LYS A 93 14.23 9.91 5.56
CA LYS A 93 14.96 8.82 4.89
C LYS A 93 16.47 8.99 5.03
N GLN A 94 17.00 10.20 4.84
CA GLN A 94 18.43 10.48 4.98
C GLN A 94 18.90 10.24 6.42
N GLU A 95 18.17 10.75 7.39
CA GLU A 95 18.49 10.59 8.81
C GLU A 95 18.49 9.10 9.22
N LEU A 96 17.49 8.35 8.79
CA LEU A 96 17.42 6.91 9.04
C LEU A 96 18.55 6.15 8.36
N THR A 97 18.90 6.51 7.12
CA THR A 97 20.01 5.89 6.40
C THR A 97 21.34 6.12 7.14
N GLN A 98 21.60 7.36 7.58
CA GLN A 98 22.80 7.70 8.34
C GLN A 98 22.83 6.97 9.69
N PHE A 99 21.70 6.88 10.38
CA PHE A 99 21.60 6.13 11.63
C PHE A 99 21.92 4.66 11.43
N LEU A 100 21.33 4.02 10.42
CA LEU A 100 21.58 2.61 10.10
C LEU A 100 23.04 2.36 9.72
N GLN A 101 23.65 3.24 8.92
CA GLN A 101 25.06 3.16 8.57
C GLN A 101 25.96 3.25 9.80
N SER A 102 25.67 4.17 10.74
CA SER A 102 26.43 4.32 11.97
C SER A 102 26.32 3.08 12.86
N LYS A 103 25.14 2.46 12.94
CA LYS A 103 24.91 1.25 13.72
C LYS A 103 25.58 0.02 13.10
N ASN A 104 25.50 -0.12 11.78
CA ASN A 104 26.18 -1.21 11.08
C ASN A 104 27.70 -1.11 11.19
N ALA A 105 28.26 0.09 11.12
CA ALA A 105 29.69 0.30 11.33
C ALA A 105 30.13 -0.03 12.76
N SER A 106 29.28 0.19 13.78
CA SER A 106 29.58 -0.12 15.18
C SER A 106 29.30 -1.58 15.57
N ALA A 107 28.40 -2.26 14.87
CA ALA A 107 27.97 -3.63 15.18
C ALA A 107 28.84 -4.72 14.52
N GLY A 108 29.76 -4.36 13.61
CA GLY A 108 30.47 -5.34 12.78
C GLY A 108 29.52 -6.13 11.88
N ASN A 109 29.95 -7.26 11.36
CA ASN A 109 29.13 -8.15 10.55
C ASN A 109 28.09 -8.90 11.41
N ALA A 110 27.04 -8.21 11.86
CA ALA A 110 25.95 -8.90 12.52
C ALA A 110 25.23 -9.82 11.51
N PRO A 111 25.11 -11.15 11.78
CA PRO A 111 24.59 -12.12 10.82
C PRO A 111 23.10 -11.92 10.49
N TYR A 112 22.44 -10.98 11.14
CA TYR A 112 21.01 -10.68 10.98
C TYR A 112 20.73 -9.28 10.42
N ALA A 113 21.75 -8.55 9.97
CA ALA A 113 21.56 -7.26 9.29
C ALA A 113 21.04 -7.49 7.86
N GLN A 114 19.80 -7.94 7.74
CA GLN A 114 19.14 -8.05 6.45
C GLN A 114 18.60 -6.68 6.04
N GLN A 115 18.88 -6.28 4.81
CA GLN A 115 18.31 -5.07 4.25
C GLN A 115 16.79 -5.22 4.13
N PRO A 116 16.01 -4.12 4.34
CA PRO A 116 14.59 -4.16 4.07
C PRO A 116 14.33 -4.57 2.63
N ASN A 117 13.23 -5.29 2.39
CA ASN A 117 12.85 -5.83 1.10
C ASN A 117 12.57 -4.71 0.10
N VAL A 118 13.57 -4.32 -0.65
CA VAL A 118 13.47 -3.36 -1.76
C VAL A 118 13.77 -3.99 -3.11
N GLU A 119 14.26 -5.22 -3.11
CA GLU A 119 14.58 -5.96 -4.33
C GLU A 119 13.85 -7.30 -4.38
N ALA A 120 13.57 -7.76 -5.59
CA ALA A 120 12.98 -9.07 -5.80
C ALA A 120 13.89 -10.16 -5.21
N HIS A 121 13.37 -10.88 -4.25
CA HIS A 121 14.08 -12.00 -3.63
C HIS A 121 13.80 -13.27 -4.44
N THR A 122 14.84 -13.84 -5.04
CA THR A 122 14.71 -15.15 -5.67
C THR A 122 14.72 -16.22 -4.57
N PRO A 123 13.62 -16.98 -4.40
CA PRO A 123 13.60 -18.03 -3.41
C PRO A 123 14.59 -19.13 -3.79
N ASN A 124 15.56 -19.39 -2.93
CA ASN A 124 16.39 -20.60 -3.01
C ASN A 124 15.59 -21.76 -2.42
N TYR A 125 14.92 -22.49 -3.27
CA TYR A 125 14.41 -23.82 -2.92
C TYR A 125 15.59 -24.80 -3.05
N MET A 126 16.15 -25.15 -1.94
CA MET A 126 16.89 -26.41 -1.87
C MET A 126 16.03 -27.46 -1.23
#